data_5ea6c41ae8fa4699ad74c6a3bb8bdd37
#
_entry.id   5ea6c41ae8fa4699ad74c6a3bb8bdd37
#
_cell.length_a   1.000
_cell.length_b   1.000
_cell.length_c   1.000
_cell.angle_alpha   90.00
_cell.angle_beta   90.00
_cell.angle_gamma   90.00
#
_symmetry.space_group_name_H-M   'P 1'
#
loop_
_entity.id
_entity.type
_entity.pdbx_description
1 polymer ?
#
loop_
_entity_poly.entity_id
_entity_poly.type
_entity_poly.pdbx_seq_one_letter_code
_entity_poly.pdbx_strand_id
1 'polypeptide(L)'
;ALAVPEPGQPGPIHMAMHFGSVDLSALYGARVGKLPLTGPMEFLDTPLARAYFDRVRHDLDVTIVPLDNAAEALTAALDRGEAVGIVADRNIVGRGTPVELFGGPVRLPIGPAMLSVQTGAPLFLEAIERTGPGEWLGHTIALRAEPGAKRREATRQILEQEVRAMERVIARAPEQWTTLFFPIWEDEQT
;
A
#
# COMPACT_ATOMS: atom_id res chain seq x y z
N ALA A 1 10.45 -13.85 2.97
CA ALA A 1 9.77 -14.57 1.88
C ALA A 1 8.31 -14.14 1.90
N LEU A 2 7.78 -13.72 0.76
CA LEU A 2 6.35 -13.45 0.61
C LEU A 2 5.60 -14.76 0.89
N ALA A 3 4.71 -14.75 1.87
CA ALA A 3 3.94 -15.93 2.23
C ALA A 3 2.91 -16.20 1.12
N VAL A 4 3.01 -17.34 0.48
CA VAL A 4 1.95 -17.85 -0.41
C VAL A 4 0.80 -18.30 0.48
N PRO A 5 -0.43 -17.83 0.29
CA PRO A 5 -1.55 -18.24 1.12
C PRO A 5 -1.84 -19.74 0.96
N GLU A 6 -2.25 -20.38 2.05
CA GLU A 6 -2.77 -21.76 2.01
C GLU A 6 -4.09 -21.79 1.22
N PRO A 7 -4.44 -22.91 0.57
CA PRO A 7 -5.70 -23.03 -0.14
C PRO A 7 -6.90 -22.68 0.76
N GLY A 8 -7.72 -21.76 0.31
CA GLY A 8 -8.90 -21.27 1.05
C GLY A 8 -8.63 -20.14 2.05
N GLN A 9 -7.40 -19.65 2.13
CA GLN A 9 -7.08 -18.43 2.85
C GLN A 9 -7.07 -17.23 1.90
N PRO A 10 -7.44 -16.03 2.37
CA PRO A 10 -7.35 -14.81 1.55
C PRO A 10 -5.90 -14.51 1.18
N GLY A 11 -5.70 -13.95 0.01
CA GLY A 11 -4.40 -13.45 -0.44
C GLY A 11 -3.86 -12.32 0.43
N PRO A 12 -2.56 -12.00 0.34
CA PRO A 12 -1.95 -10.92 1.12
C PRO A 12 -2.28 -9.54 0.57
N ILE A 13 -2.33 -8.55 1.47
CA ILE A 13 -2.37 -7.13 1.13
C ILE A 13 -0.95 -6.56 1.30
N HIS A 14 -0.39 -6.05 0.22
CA HIS A 14 0.88 -5.35 0.18
C HIS A 14 0.62 -3.84 0.13
N MET A 15 0.74 -3.18 1.26
CA MET A 15 0.61 -1.73 1.35
C MET A 15 1.96 -1.09 1.08
N ALA A 16 2.06 -0.33 0.03
CA ALA A 16 3.27 0.42 -0.33
C ALA A 16 3.12 1.91 0.01
N MET A 17 4.23 2.61 -0.04
CA MET A 17 4.34 4.06 0.08
C MET A 17 5.22 4.59 -1.07
N HIS A 18 5.10 5.88 -1.43
CA HIS A 18 5.94 6.51 -2.47
C HIS A 18 7.39 6.70 -1.97
N PHE A 19 8.03 5.61 -1.58
CA PHE A 19 9.39 5.58 -1.06
C PHE A 19 10.28 4.72 -1.96
N GLY A 20 11.41 5.27 -2.38
CA GLY A 20 12.35 4.60 -3.28
C GLY A 20 11.70 4.20 -4.59
N SER A 21 11.42 2.90 -4.81
CA SER A 21 10.82 2.40 -6.04
C SER A 21 9.57 1.56 -5.79
N VAL A 22 8.39 2.17 -5.94
CA VAL A 22 7.10 1.49 -5.83
C VAL A 22 6.93 0.44 -6.93
N ASP A 23 7.33 0.76 -8.16
CA ASP A 23 7.22 -0.17 -9.30
C ASP A 23 8.09 -1.42 -9.09
N LEU A 24 9.25 -1.28 -8.46
CA LEU A 24 10.11 -2.42 -8.13
C LEU A 24 9.47 -3.30 -7.04
N SER A 25 8.72 -2.73 -6.09
CA SER A 25 7.95 -3.50 -5.11
C SER A 25 6.88 -4.36 -5.80
N ALA A 26 6.13 -3.77 -6.72
CA ALA A 26 5.12 -4.48 -7.50
C ALA A 26 5.73 -5.59 -8.37
N LEU A 27 6.84 -5.27 -9.06
CA LEU A 27 7.58 -6.25 -9.87
C LEU A 27 8.10 -7.41 -9.03
N TYR A 28 8.67 -7.13 -7.87
CA TYR A 28 9.19 -8.16 -6.98
C TYR A 28 8.06 -9.05 -6.46
N GLY A 29 6.93 -8.46 -6.04
CA GLY A 29 5.74 -9.19 -5.62
C GLY A 29 5.21 -10.13 -6.70
N ALA A 30 5.01 -9.61 -7.91
CA ALA A 30 4.50 -10.40 -9.04
C ALA A 30 5.47 -11.49 -9.51
N ARG A 31 6.76 -11.18 -9.64
CA ARG A 31 7.76 -12.10 -10.18
C ARG A 31 8.28 -13.13 -9.17
N VAL A 32 8.50 -12.72 -7.93
CA VAL A 32 9.06 -13.58 -6.86
C VAL A 32 7.95 -14.25 -6.07
N GLY A 33 6.87 -13.54 -5.76
CA GLY A 33 5.70 -14.10 -5.07
C GLY A 33 4.90 -15.07 -5.94
N LYS A 34 4.98 -14.94 -7.27
CA LYS A 34 4.21 -15.74 -8.24
C LYS A 34 2.69 -15.72 -7.98
N LEU A 35 2.21 -14.65 -7.38
CA LEU A 35 0.79 -14.40 -7.16
C LEU A 35 0.33 -13.32 -8.14
N PRO A 36 -0.83 -13.48 -8.79
CA PRO A 36 -1.46 -12.38 -9.49
C PRO A 36 -1.63 -11.21 -8.54
N LEU A 37 -1.32 -10.00 -9.02
CA LEU A 37 -1.40 -8.77 -8.23
C LEU A 37 -2.50 -7.87 -8.77
N THR A 38 -3.44 -7.48 -7.91
CA THR A 38 -4.49 -6.51 -8.23
C THR A 38 -4.28 -5.24 -7.41
N GLY A 39 -4.34 -4.08 -8.04
CA GLY A 39 -4.15 -2.80 -7.35
C GLY A 39 -5.04 -1.69 -7.87
N PRO A 40 -5.48 -0.75 -6.99
CA PRO A 40 -6.25 0.42 -7.39
C PRO A 40 -5.32 1.50 -7.95
N MET A 41 -5.81 2.24 -8.93
CA MET A 41 -5.11 3.37 -9.47
C MET A 41 -6.04 4.49 -9.91
N GLU A 42 -5.55 5.74 -9.78
CA GLU A 42 -6.15 6.87 -10.46
C GLU A 42 -5.95 6.77 -11.97
N PHE A 43 -7.00 7.06 -12.72
CA PHE A 43 -6.86 7.22 -14.16
C PHE A 43 -6.24 8.56 -14.48
N LEU A 44 -5.14 8.54 -15.19
CA LEU A 44 -4.52 9.76 -15.69
C LEU A 44 -5.35 10.32 -16.86
N ASP A 45 -5.63 11.62 -16.83
CA ASP A 45 -6.43 12.31 -17.86
C ASP A 45 -5.74 12.36 -19.24
N THR A 46 -4.41 12.20 -19.25
CA THR A 46 -3.62 12.23 -20.48
C THR A 46 -3.60 10.87 -21.15
N PRO A 47 -4.16 10.69 -22.37
CA PRO A 47 -4.21 9.40 -23.07
C PRO A 47 -2.83 8.76 -23.27
N LEU A 48 -1.81 9.58 -23.53
CA LEU A 48 -0.43 9.08 -23.72
C LEU A 48 0.16 8.50 -22.46
N ALA A 49 -0.04 9.18 -21.31
CA ALA A 49 0.42 8.68 -20.00
C ALA A 49 -0.34 7.39 -19.62
N ARG A 50 -1.65 7.35 -19.87
CA ARG A 50 -2.46 6.15 -19.67
C ARG A 50 -1.89 4.98 -20.49
N ALA A 51 -1.70 5.13 -21.80
CA ALA A 51 -1.17 4.08 -22.66
C ALA A 51 0.21 3.59 -22.24
N TYR A 52 1.08 4.50 -21.79
CA TYR A 52 2.40 4.14 -21.24
C TYR A 52 2.29 3.28 -19.98
N PHE A 53 1.50 3.71 -19.01
CA PHE A 53 1.35 2.98 -17.75
C PHE A 53 0.59 1.65 -17.93
N ASP A 54 -0.42 1.60 -18.81
CA ASP A 54 -1.13 0.37 -19.13
C ASP A 54 -0.18 -0.68 -19.73
N ARG A 55 0.72 -0.24 -20.63
CA ARG A 55 1.74 -1.11 -21.22
C ARG A 55 2.72 -1.64 -20.16
N VAL A 56 3.28 -0.74 -19.33
CA VAL A 56 4.26 -1.13 -18.30
C VAL A 56 3.64 -2.14 -17.33
N ARG A 57 2.38 -1.95 -16.95
CA ARG A 57 1.68 -2.83 -15.99
C ARG A 57 1.25 -4.15 -16.60
N HIS A 58 0.83 -4.15 -17.86
CA HIS A 58 0.55 -5.39 -18.58
C HIS A 58 1.79 -6.30 -18.60
N ASP A 59 2.98 -5.72 -18.80
CA ASP A 59 4.24 -6.47 -18.80
C ASP A 59 4.62 -6.98 -17.38
N LEU A 60 3.96 -6.48 -16.33
CA LEU A 60 4.19 -6.87 -14.92
C LEU A 60 3.16 -7.86 -14.37
N ASP A 61 2.17 -8.32 -15.17
CA ASP A 61 1.05 -9.15 -14.70
C ASP A 61 0.25 -8.50 -13.53
N VAL A 62 0.10 -7.17 -13.57
CA VAL A 62 -0.66 -6.42 -12.57
C VAL A 62 -2.03 -6.04 -13.12
N THR A 63 -3.08 -6.46 -12.47
CA THR A 63 -4.46 -6.04 -12.77
C THR A 63 -4.75 -4.71 -12.10
N ILE A 64 -5.08 -3.69 -12.90
CA ILE A 64 -5.45 -2.37 -12.40
C ILE A 64 -6.96 -2.22 -12.34
N VAL A 65 -7.45 -1.74 -11.19
CA VAL A 65 -8.86 -1.42 -10.97
C VAL A 65 -9.05 0.07 -10.69
N PRO A 66 -10.17 0.68 -11.14
CA PRO A 66 -10.48 2.06 -10.81
C PRO A 66 -10.66 2.26 -9.31
N LEU A 67 -10.24 3.42 -8.78
CA LEU A 67 -10.42 3.77 -7.36
C LEU A 67 -11.88 3.74 -6.90
N ASP A 68 -12.81 4.14 -7.75
CA ASP A 68 -14.23 4.27 -7.41
C ASP A 68 -14.88 2.94 -7.01
N ASN A 69 -14.41 1.83 -7.57
CA ASN A 69 -14.94 0.48 -7.31
C ASN A 69 -13.88 -0.45 -6.71
N ALA A 70 -12.81 0.10 -6.18
CA ALA A 70 -11.66 -0.68 -5.73
C ALA A 70 -12.01 -1.68 -4.63
N ALA A 71 -12.82 -1.30 -3.65
CA ALA A 71 -13.10 -2.14 -2.47
C ALA A 71 -13.68 -3.52 -2.84
N GLU A 72 -14.65 -3.56 -3.76
CA GLU A 72 -15.27 -4.82 -4.21
C GLU A 72 -14.28 -5.67 -5.01
N ALA A 73 -13.59 -5.06 -5.97
CA ALA A 73 -12.62 -5.75 -6.83
C ALA A 73 -11.44 -6.32 -6.03
N LEU A 74 -10.93 -5.55 -5.05
CA LEU A 74 -9.84 -5.98 -4.19
C LEU A 74 -10.28 -7.11 -3.24
N THR A 75 -11.49 -7.02 -2.67
CA THR A 75 -12.06 -8.12 -1.87
C THR A 75 -12.15 -9.40 -2.69
N ALA A 76 -12.71 -9.31 -3.90
CA ALA A 76 -12.81 -10.47 -4.78
C ALA A 76 -11.45 -11.07 -5.18
N ALA A 77 -10.42 -10.24 -5.37
CA ALA A 77 -9.04 -10.71 -5.62
C ALA A 77 -8.50 -11.48 -4.41
N LEU A 78 -8.64 -10.93 -3.19
CA LEU A 78 -8.22 -11.60 -1.96
C LEU A 78 -8.93 -12.94 -1.74
N ASP A 79 -10.23 -13.01 -2.02
CA ASP A 79 -11.03 -14.25 -1.90
C ASP A 79 -10.58 -15.34 -2.87
N ARG A 80 -9.97 -14.96 -4.01
CA ARG A 80 -9.34 -15.88 -4.96
C ARG A 80 -7.91 -16.30 -4.55
N GLY A 81 -7.38 -15.78 -3.44
CA GLY A 81 -6.00 -15.99 -3.00
C GLY A 81 -4.97 -15.16 -3.76
N GLU A 82 -5.39 -14.15 -4.54
CA GLU A 82 -4.51 -13.22 -5.23
C GLU A 82 -3.95 -12.16 -4.28
N ALA A 83 -2.79 -11.62 -4.61
CA ALA A 83 -2.23 -10.50 -3.86
C ALA A 83 -2.93 -9.18 -4.23
N VAL A 84 -3.04 -8.28 -3.27
CA VAL A 84 -3.54 -6.92 -3.46
C VAL A 84 -2.43 -5.92 -3.13
N GLY A 85 -2.14 -4.98 -4.05
CA GLY A 85 -1.17 -3.90 -3.85
C GLY A 85 -1.86 -2.55 -3.73
N ILE A 86 -1.62 -1.82 -2.64
CA ILE A 86 -2.21 -0.50 -2.41
C ILE A 86 -1.13 0.48 -1.99
N VAL A 87 -0.97 1.59 -2.71
CA VAL A 87 -0.11 2.70 -2.25
C VAL A 87 -0.96 3.61 -1.37
N ALA A 88 -0.62 3.73 -0.08
CA ALA A 88 -1.52 4.29 0.93
C ALA A 88 -0.90 5.41 1.79
N ASP A 89 0.18 6.02 1.35
CA ASP A 89 0.79 7.15 2.06
C ASP A 89 0.21 8.52 1.68
N ARG A 90 -0.82 8.57 0.80
CA ARG A 90 -1.49 9.81 0.37
C ARG A 90 -3.00 9.70 0.47
N ASN A 91 -3.62 10.75 1.00
CA ASN A 91 -5.07 10.89 1.07
C ASN A 91 -5.63 11.52 -0.21
N ILE A 92 -5.81 10.74 -1.28
CA ILE A 92 -6.26 11.22 -2.58
C ILE A 92 -7.74 11.59 -2.58
N VAL A 93 -8.58 10.82 -1.87
CA VAL A 93 -10.05 11.00 -1.89
C VAL A 93 -10.58 11.88 -0.76
N GLY A 94 -9.73 12.55 0.00
CA GLY A 94 -10.14 13.50 1.04
C GLY A 94 -10.80 12.89 2.29
N ARG A 95 -10.83 11.56 2.42
CA ARG A 95 -11.48 10.83 3.53
C ARG A 95 -10.50 10.11 4.46
N GLY A 96 -9.27 10.60 4.53
CA GLY A 96 -8.23 10.03 5.40
C GLY A 96 -8.59 10.14 6.88
N THR A 97 -8.09 9.21 7.67
CA THR A 97 -8.18 9.24 9.14
C THR A 97 -7.06 10.10 9.69
N PRO A 98 -7.35 11.04 10.62
CA PRO A 98 -6.32 11.85 11.23
C PRO A 98 -5.40 10.96 12.09
N VAL A 99 -4.10 11.13 11.91
CA VAL A 99 -3.02 10.48 12.65
C VAL A 99 -1.88 11.49 12.87
N GLU A 100 -0.93 11.14 13.72
CA GLU A 100 0.29 11.91 13.93
C GLU A 100 1.46 11.19 13.27
N LEU A 101 2.14 11.84 12.33
CA LEU A 101 3.30 11.32 11.62
C LEU A 101 4.47 12.30 11.82
N PHE A 102 5.58 11.83 12.40
CA PHE A 102 6.73 12.65 12.79
C PHE A 102 6.35 13.87 13.67
N GLY A 103 5.35 13.71 14.57
CA GLY A 103 4.88 14.77 15.45
C GLY A 103 3.97 15.80 14.79
N GLY A 104 3.64 15.65 13.52
CA GLY A 104 2.71 16.52 12.79
C GLY A 104 1.39 15.82 12.42
N PRO A 105 0.26 16.56 12.42
CA PRO A 105 -1.04 15.99 12.05
C PRO A 105 -1.09 15.72 10.54
N VAL A 106 -1.52 14.51 10.18
CA VAL A 106 -1.74 14.10 8.78
C VAL A 106 -3.01 13.28 8.66
N ARG A 107 -3.51 13.11 7.42
CA ARG A 107 -4.61 12.19 7.14
C ARG A 107 -4.14 11.05 6.25
N LEU A 108 -4.19 9.82 6.77
CA LEU A 108 -3.85 8.62 6.00
C LEU A 108 -5.09 7.84 5.57
N PRO A 109 -5.04 7.17 4.40
CA PRO A 109 -6.09 6.26 3.95
C PRO A 109 -6.24 5.08 4.90
N ILE A 110 -7.43 4.86 5.42
CA ILE A 110 -7.73 3.72 6.32
C ILE A 110 -8.07 2.44 5.54
N GLY A 111 -8.14 2.53 4.20
CA GLY A 111 -8.59 1.45 3.31
C GLY A 111 -7.87 0.11 3.50
N PRO A 112 -6.53 0.06 3.48
CA PRO A 112 -5.79 -1.20 3.68
C PRO A 112 -6.09 -1.88 5.01
N ALA A 113 -6.12 -1.13 6.12
CA ALA A 113 -6.45 -1.64 7.43
C ALA A 113 -7.89 -2.18 7.51
N MET A 114 -8.85 -1.44 6.94
CA MET A 114 -10.25 -1.89 6.87
C MET A 114 -10.42 -3.15 6.04
N LEU A 115 -9.75 -3.23 4.90
CA LEU A 115 -9.80 -4.39 4.01
C LEU A 115 -9.23 -5.63 4.71
N SER A 116 -8.06 -5.51 5.37
CA SER A 116 -7.47 -6.59 6.15
C SER A 116 -8.40 -7.09 7.26
N VAL A 117 -8.97 -6.18 8.05
CA VAL A 117 -9.91 -6.56 9.13
C VAL A 117 -11.20 -7.18 8.61
N GLN A 118 -11.65 -6.76 7.45
CA GLN A 118 -12.90 -7.26 6.85
C GLN A 118 -12.75 -8.66 6.24
N THR A 119 -11.63 -8.90 5.57
CA THR A 119 -11.37 -10.15 4.83
C THR A 119 -10.58 -11.17 5.62
N GLY A 120 -9.91 -10.75 6.70
CA GLY A 120 -8.92 -11.56 7.40
C GLY A 120 -7.58 -11.69 6.67
N ALA A 121 -7.41 -10.97 5.55
CA ALA A 121 -6.18 -10.99 4.76
C ALA A 121 -4.98 -10.46 5.56
N PRO A 122 -3.81 -11.12 5.49
CA PRO A 122 -2.60 -10.60 6.11
C PRO A 122 -2.17 -9.30 5.43
N LEU A 123 -1.78 -8.31 6.23
CA LEU A 123 -1.37 -6.99 5.76
C LEU A 123 0.11 -6.74 6.06
N PHE A 124 0.82 -6.27 5.05
CA PHE A 124 2.24 -5.92 5.15
C PHE A 124 2.46 -4.50 4.61
N LEU A 125 3.25 -3.69 5.34
CA LEU A 125 3.84 -2.48 4.77
C LEU A 125 5.12 -2.86 4.05
N GLU A 126 5.26 -2.40 2.81
CA GLU A 126 6.42 -2.67 1.97
C GLU A 126 7.02 -1.38 1.42
N ALA A 127 8.35 -1.35 1.40
CA ALA A 127 9.12 -0.28 0.80
C ALA A 127 10.42 -0.81 0.20
N ILE A 128 10.91 -0.17 -0.85
CA ILE A 128 12.19 -0.51 -1.50
C ILE A 128 13.12 0.68 -1.39
N GLU A 129 14.08 0.57 -0.50
CA GLU A 129 15.15 1.54 -0.27
C GLU A 129 16.28 1.32 -1.29
N ARG A 130 16.71 2.37 -1.98
CA ARG A 130 17.92 2.33 -2.78
C ARG A 130 19.12 2.58 -1.88
N THR A 131 20.01 1.61 -1.74
CA THR A 131 21.20 1.69 -0.88
C THR A 131 22.48 2.04 -1.63
N GLY A 132 22.46 1.93 -2.97
CA GLY A 132 23.58 2.25 -3.82
C GLY A 132 23.24 2.15 -5.31
N PRO A 133 24.21 2.33 -6.21
CA PRO A 133 24.02 2.14 -7.64
C PRO A 133 23.68 0.68 -7.96
N GLY A 134 22.42 0.41 -8.32
CA GLY A 134 21.92 -0.94 -8.61
C GLY A 134 21.66 -1.81 -7.36
N GLU A 135 21.77 -1.24 -6.16
CA GLU A 135 21.55 -1.94 -4.90
C GLU A 135 20.25 -1.48 -4.23
N TRP A 136 19.49 -2.45 -3.75
CA TRP A 136 18.16 -2.22 -3.18
C TRP A 136 17.96 -3.05 -1.92
N LEU A 137 17.30 -2.48 -0.93
CA LEU A 137 16.89 -3.16 0.30
C LEU A 137 15.37 -3.13 0.41
N GLY A 138 14.75 -4.32 0.44
CA GLY A 138 13.31 -4.47 0.68
C GLY A 138 13.00 -4.46 2.17
N HIS A 139 12.03 -3.65 2.55
CA HIS A 139 11.43 -3.64 3.88
C HIS A 139 10.05 -4.28 3.80
N THR A 140 9.78 -5.29 4.63
CA THR A 140 8.48 -5.93 4.76
C THR A 140 8.12 -5.99 6.24
N ILE A 141 7.08 -5.29 6.65
CA ILE A 141 6.64 -5.15 8.04
C ILE A 141 5.21 -5.64 8.16
N ALA A 142 4.98 -6.71 8.90
CA ALA A 142 3.62 -7.21 9.14
C ALA A 142 2.87 -6.27 10.08
N LEU A 143 1.62 -5.95 9.72
CA LEU A 143 0.70 -5.13 10.49
C LEU A 143 -0.46 -6.01 10.93
N ARG A 144 -0.71 -6.10 12.25
CA ARG A 144 -1.69 -7.04 12.81
C ARG A 144 -2.42 -6.41 13.98
N ALA A 145 -3.73 -6.65 14.06
CA ALA A 145 -4.48 -6.35 15.27
C ALA A 145 -4.30 -7.44 16.33
N GLU A 146 -4.53 -7.09 17.58
CA GLU A 146 -4.60 -8.05 18.68
C GLU A 146 -5.75 -9.04 18.46
N PRO A 147 -5.54 -10.34 18.75
CA PRO A 147 -6.58 -11.34 18.65
C PRO A 147 -7.82 -10.97 19.46
N GLY A 148 -8.99 -11.05 18.84
CA GLY A 148 -10.28 -10.74 19.50
C GLY A 148 -10.62 -9.25 19.57
N ALA A 149 -9.79 -8.36 19.05
CA ALA A 149 -10.12 -6.94 18.95
C ALA A 149 -11.39 -6.72 18.10
N LYS A 150 -12.28 -5.82 18.54
CA LYS A 150 -13.46 -5.44 17.76
C LYS A 150 -13.01 -4.71 16.49
N ARG A 151 -13.78 -4.82 15.41
CA ARG A 151 -13.45 -4.28 14.09
C ARG A 151 -12.86 -2.86 14.10
N ARG A 152 -13.52 -1.91 14.80
CA ARG A 152 -13.05 -0.53 14.90
C ARG A 152 -11.69 -0.43 15.59
N GLU A 153 -11.52 -1.17 16.67
CA GLU A 153 -10.28 -1.21 17.45
C GLU A 153 -9.16 -1.88 16.65
N ALA A 154 -9.44 -3.01 16.01
CA ALA A 154 -8.50 -3.70 15.14
C ALA A 154 -7.96 -2.78 14.01
N THR A 155 -8.87 -2.05 13.35
CA THR A 155 -8.50 -1.09 12.31
C THR A 155 -7.61 0.04 12.86
N ARG A 156 -7.92 0.56 14.05
CA ARG A 156 -7.12 1.61 14.72
C ARG A 156 -5.72 1.10 15.05
N GLN A 157 -5.61 -0.10 15.63
CA GLN A 157 -4.32 -0.71 16.00
C GLN A 157 -3.43 -0.93 14.76
N ILE A 158 -4.01 -1.36 13.64
CA ILE A 158 -3.28 -1.52 12.38
C ILE A 158 -2.79 -0.16 11.87
N LEU A 159 -3.64 0.87 11.86
CA LEU A 159 -3.27 2.21 11.42
C LEU A 159 -2.14 2.82 12.27
N GLU A 160 -2.16 2.63 13.59
CA GLU A 160 -1.08 3.06 14.47
C GLU A 160 0.24 2.35 14.19
N GLN A 161 0.19 1.04 13.88
CA GLN A 161 1.39 0.29 13.48
C GLN A 161 1.89 0.74 12.11
N GLU A 162 0.99 1.06 11.17
CA GLU A 162 1.31 1.62 9.86
C GLU A 162 2.12 2.90 10.01
N VAL A 163 1.63 3.87 10.78
CA VAL A 163 2.34 5.14 11.05
C VAL A 163 3.75 4.89 11.58
N ARG A 164 3.89 4.06 12.61
CA ARG A 164 5.20 3.74 13.18
C ARG A 164 6.13 3.01 12.20
N ALA A 165 5.56 2.19 11.32
CA ALA A 165 6.32 1.49 10.30
C ALA A 165 6.80 2.46 9.21
N MET A 166 5.94 3.40 8.77
CA MET A 166 6.29 4.47 7.85
C MET A 166 7.42 5.34 8.42
N GLU A 167 7.28 5.82 9.66
CA GLU A 167 8.30 6.62 10.33
C GLU A 167 9.67 5.93 10.36
N ARG A 168 9.69 4.63 10.71
CA ARG A 168 10.94 3.85 10.75
C ARG A 168 11.61 3.72 9.39
N VAL A 169 10.82 3.52 8.32
CA VAL A 169 11.36 3.37 6.97
C VAL A 169 11.81 4.72 6.44
N ILE A 170 10.98 5.77 6.55
CA ILE A 170 11.27 7.11 6.06
C ILE A 170 12.52 7.69 6.75
N ALA A 171 12.65 7.52 8.08
CA ALA A 171 13.79 8.02 8.83
C ALA A 171 15.16 7.45 8.38
N ARG A 172 15.19 6.34 7.64
CA ARG A 172 16.42 5.74 7.11
C ARG A 172 16.97 6.51 5.91
N ALA A 173 16.09 6.99 5.05
CA ALA A 173 16.44 7.71 3.81
C ALA A 173 15.28 8.65 3.43
N PRO A 174 15.07 9.75 4.20
CA PRO A 174 13.93 10.64 4.02
C PRO A 174 13.88 11.28 2.63
N GLU A 175 15.00 11.45 1.98
CA GLU A 175 15.13 11.96 0.61
C GLU A 175 14.52 11.03 -0.45
N GLN A 176 14.25 9.77 -0.09
CA GLN A 176 13.62 8.79 -0.98
C GLN A 176 12.09 8.76 -0.85
N TRP A 177 11.51 9.47 0.10
CA TRP A 177 10.07 9.58 0.22
C TRP A 177 9.53 10.69 -0.68
N THR A 178 8.88 10.31 -1.78
CA THR A 178 8.52 11.21 -2.87
C THR A 178 7.13 11.81 -2.65
N THR A 179 7.04 12.87 -1.84
CA THR A 179 5.78 13.58 -1.53
C THR A 179 5.71 14.97 -2.15
N LEU A 180 6.67 15.35 -2.99
CA LEU A 180 6.89 16.71 -3.51
C LEU A 180 5.66 17.40 -4.13
N PHE A 181 4.73 16.64 -4.68
CA PHE A 181 3.53 17.20 -5.33
C PHE A 181 2.29 17.20 -4.43
N PHE A 182 2.42 16.66 -3.22
CA PHE A 182 1.28 16.49 -2.31
C PHE A 182 1.74 16.78 -0.89
N PRO A 183 1.42 17.95 -0.35
CA PRO A 183 1.71 18.26 1.05
C PRO A 183 1.00 17.19 1.93
N ILE A 184 1.77 16.53 2.77
CA ILE A 184 1.28 15.48 3.67
C ILE A 184 0.72 16.10 4.94
N TRP A 185 1.42 17.11 5.46
CA TRP A 185 0.96 17.84 6.65
C TRP A 185 -0.03 18.92 6.24
N GLU A 186 -1.16 18.96 6.96
CA GLU A 186 -2.13 20.06 6.82
C GLU A 186 -1.47 21.33 7.39
N ASP A 187 -1.41 22.39 6.62
CA ASP A 187 -1.01 23.70 7.15
C ASP A 187 -2.00 24.12 8.24
N GLU A 188 -1.51 24.51 9.42
CA GLU A 188 -2.31 25.05 10.53
C GLU A 188 -2.97 26.43 10.18
N GLN A 189 -2.97 26.82 8.90
CA GLN A 189 -3.49 28.11 8.41
C GLN A 189 -4.67 27.92 7.48
N THR A 190 -5.82 27.56 8.08
CA THR A 190 -7.13 28.05 7.55
C THR A 190 -8.16 27.97 8.66
#